data_82c5030c595872eac320e3d343b53d6f
#
_entry.id   82c5030c595872eac320e3d343b53d6f
#
_cell.length_a   1.000
_cell.length_b   1.000
_cell.length_c   1.000
_cell.angle_alpha   90.00
_cell.angle_beta   90.00
_cell.angle_gamma   90.00
#
_symmetry.space_group_name_H-M   'P 1'
#
loop_
_entity.id
_entity.type
_entity.pdbx_description
1 polymer ?
#
loop_
_entity_poly.entity_id
_entity_poly.type
_entity_poly.pdbx_seq_one_letter_code
_entity_poly.pdbx_strand_id
1 'polypeptide(L)'
;RQVSSAASDVYKRQTLDQVEKFYQEYEFNSVLQAIYRLFWTDFCDWYVEVSKNRIQDETQKNTCLAVQDICLRQLLLMLHPFIPFITEELWSTLRFSSGESIESEKPGDGKTILDALQSGGIALDQSALKEMNEVRELVTQLRALKAERNLSSNRNIAFSFVANDPKAEAVQRNLTSILSTAGASAVNRVAEAPQGIPALVTPMGSFFLDLTVGVDLSAEKARLAKEIGNLEKIIQSIEVKLSNQAFISQAPPQVVEGARNQLIENQSKLEENQEALKAISS
;
A
#
# COMPACT_ATOMS: atom_id res chain seq x y z
N ARG A 1 1.06 12.81 -21.23
CA ARG A 1 0.63 12.90 -19.82
C ARG A 1 1.01 11.65 -19.08
N GLN A 2 1.66 11.76 -17.93
CA GLN A 2 2.04 10.58 -17.15
C GLN A 2 0.81 10.03 -16.42
N VAL A 3 0.66 8.71 -16.43
CA VAL A 3 -0.49 7.99 -15.87
C VAL A 3 -0.76 8.36 -14.40
N SER A 4 0.28 8.53 -13.59
CA SER A 4 0.15 8.87 -12.16
C SER A 4 -0.39 10.27 -11.87
N SER A 5 -0.03 11.30 -12.66
CA SER A 5 -0.57 12.65 -12.48
C SER A 5 -2.02 12.74 -12.96
N ALA A 6 -2.35 12.08 -14.07
CA ALA A 6 -3.72 11.98 -14.56
C ALA A 6 -4.62 11.22 -13.57
N ALA A 7 -4.13 10.13 -12.97
CA ALA A 7 -4.85 9.38 -11.95
C ALA A 7 -5.10 10.18 -10.68
N SER A 8 -4.11 10.96 -10.21
CA SER A 8 -4.28 11.83 -9.02
C SER A 8 -5.41 12.85 -9.21
N ASP A 9 -5.53 13.43 -10.41
CA ASP A 9 -6.65 14.33 -10.73
C ASP A 9 -8.00 13.62 -10.69
N VAL A 10 -8.06 12.35 -11.09
CA VAL A 10 -9.31 11.57 -11.06
C VAL A 10 -9.70 11.21 -9.63
N TYR A 11 -8.76 10.73 -8.80
CA TYR A 11 -9.03 10.44 -7.38
C TYR A 11 -9.57 11.67 -6.65
N LYS A 12 -8.92 12.81 -6.87
CA LYS A 12 -9.36 14.08 -6.30
C LYS A 12 -10.80 14.41 -6.69
N ARG A 13 -11.17 14.31 -7.97
CA ARG A 13 -12.54 14.61 -8.41
C ARG A 13 -13.57 13.65 -7.83
N GLN A 14 -13.28 12.36 -7.83
CA GLN A 14 -14.18 11.38 -7.21
C GLN A 14 -14.40 11.70 -5.72
N THR A 15 -13.35 12.12 -5.04
CA THR A 15 -13.47 12.53 -3.63
C THR A 15 -14.28 13.82 -3.50
N LEU A 16 -14.10 14.81 -4.40
CA LEU A 16 -14.88 16.05 -4.39
C LEU A 16 -16.37 15.77 -4.59
N ASP A 17 -16.72 14.91 -5.55
CA ASP A 17 -18.12 14.50 -5.81
C ASP A 17 -18.73 13.80 -4.57
N GLN A 18 -17.96 12.95 -3.89
CA GLN A 18 -18.40 12.30 -2.65
C GLN A 18 -18.55 13.30 -1.51
N VAL A 19 -17.59 14.20 -1.34
CA VAL A 19 -17.61 15.26 -0.33
C VAL A 19 -18.84 16.16 -0.52
N GLU A 20 -19.12 16.58 -1.74
CA GLU A 20 -20.29 17.40 -2.04
C GLU A 20 -21.59 16.68 -1.67
N LYS A 21 -21.75 15.41 -2.08
CA LYS A 21 -22.90 14.59 -1.73
C LYS A 21 -23.06 14.49 -0.19
N PHE A 22 -22.01 14.16 0.53
CA PHE A 22 -22.04 14.04 1.99
C PHE A 22 -22.33 15.38 2.69
N TYR A 23 -21.89 16.51 2.12
CA TYR A 23 -22.25 17.83 2.61
C TYR A 23 -23.75 18.10 2.46
N GLN A 24 -24.32 17.77 1.32
CA GLN A 24 -25.78 17.93 1.06
C GLN A 24 -26.63 17.05 1.99
N GLU A 25 -26.10 15.87 2.36
CA GLU A 25 -26.74 14.92 3.28
C GLU A 25 -26.42 15.23 4.78
N TYR A 26 -25.65 16.28 5.08
CA TYR A 26 -25.17 16.64 6.43
C TYR A 26 -24.32 15.55 7.11
N GLU A 27 -23.71 14.67 6.35
CA GLU A 27 -22.85 13.59 6.83
C GLU A 27 -21.41 14.06 7.04
N PHE A 28 -21.15 14.98 7.96
CA PHE A 28 -19.83 15.58 8.16
C PHE A 28 -18.73 14.60 8.54
N ASN A 29 -19.07 13.51 9.22
CA ASN A 29 -18.11 12.43 9.51
C ASN A 29 -17.65 11.73 8.22
N SER A 30 -18.57 11.47 7.30
CA SER A 30 -18.27 10.87 6.00
C SER A 30 -17.44 11.81 5.12
N VAL A 31 -17.68 13.13 5.20
CA VAL A 31 -16.84 14.16 4.57
C VAL A 31 -15.39 14.05 5.06
N LEU A 32 -15.19 14.08 6.40
CA LEU A 32 -13.85 14.00 6.98
C LEU A 32 -13.14 12.71 6.63
N GLN A 33 -13.83 11.57 6.63
CA GLN A 33 -13.24 10.29 6.24
C GLN A 33 -12.82 10.26 4.77
N ALA A 34 -13.61 10.86 3.87
CA ALA A 34 -13.27 10.96 2.45
C ALA A 34 -12.01 11.82 2.23
N ILE A 35 -11.94 12.99 2.87
CA ILE A 35 -10.77 13.88 2.81
C ILE A 35 -9.54 13.22 3.46
N TYR A 36 -9.71 12.54 4.60
CA TYR A 36 -8.64 11.82 5.28
C TYR A 36 -8.04 10.72 4.39
N ARG A 37 -8.89 9.94 3.70
CA ARG A 37 -8.45 8.92 2.74
C ARG A 37 -7.66 9.55 1.60
N LEU A 38 -8.17 10.63 1.00
CA LEU A 38 -7.50 11.34 -0.08
C LEU A 38 -6.13 11.85 0.37
N PHE A 39 -6.04 12.43 1.58
CA PHE A 39 -4.80 12.96 2.11
C PHE A 39 -3.78 11.84 2.42
N TRP A 40 -4.14 10.89 3.26
CA TRP A 40 -3.20 9.86 3.72
C TRP A 40 -2.92 8.81 2.65
N THR A 41 -3.99 8.17 2.12
CA THR A 41 -3.82 7.00 1.26
C THR A 41 -3.43 7.39 -0.16
N ASP A 42 -4.09 8.42 -0.74
CA ASP A 42 -3.90 8.73 -2.15
C ASP A 42 -2.75 9.74 -2.35
N PHE A 43 -2.64 10.74 -1.49
CA PHE A 43 -1.59 11.74 -1.61
C PHE A 43 -0.30 11.32 -0.90
N CYS A 44 -0.31 11.08 0.42
CA CYS A 44 0.92 10.78 1.18
C CYS A 44 1.50 9.41 0.86
N ASP A 45 0.71 8.34 1.04
CA ASP A 45 1.23 6.98 0.90
C ASP A 45 1.51 6.59 -0.55
N TRP A 46 0.80 7.21 -1.49
CA TRP A 46 0.95 6.86 -2.89
C TRP A 46 1.65 7.92 -3.71
N TYR A 47 1.04 9.11 -3.90
CA TYR A 47 1.56 10.09 -4.85
C TYR A 47 2.93 10.63 -4.45
N VAL A 48 3.13 10.96 -3.18
CA VAL A 48 4.42 11.45 -2.66
C VAL A 48 5.49 10.37 -2.80
N GLU A 49 5.20 9.11 -2.47
CA GLU A 49 6.16 8.01 -2.61
C GLU A 49 6.55 7.76 -4.07
N VAL A 50 5.59 7.73 -4.98
CA VAL A 50 5.84 7.55 -6.42
C VAL A 50 6.64 8.71 -7.00
N SER A 51 6.43 9.93 -6.51
CA SER A 51 7.13 11.12 -7.01
C SER A 51 8.56 11.29 -6.50
N LYS A 52 8.99 10.61 -5.43
CA LYS A 52 10.34 10.72 -4.88
C LYS A 52 11.45 10.54 -5.92
N ASN A 53 11.34 9.50 -6.74
CA ASN A 53 12.33 9.24 -7.77
C ASN A 53 12.26 10.25 -8.94
N ARG A 54 11.07 10.80 -9.22
CA ARG A 54 10.86 11.78 -10.28
C ARG A 54 11.37 13.17 -9.92
N ILE A 55 11.34 13.52 -8.63
CA ILE A 55 11.92 14.76 -8.11
C ILE A 55 13.45 14.78 -8.28
N GLN A 56 14.07 13.61 -8.36
CA GLN A 56 15.52 13.46 -8.63
C GLN A 56 15.87 13.71 -10.12
N ASP A 57 14.89 13.60 -11.02
CA ASP A 57 15.06 13.85 -12.45
C ASP A 57 14.74 15.33 -12.73
N GLU A 58 15.77 16.11 -13.09
CA GLU A 58 15.65 17.55 -13.33
C GLU A 58 14.59 17.89 -14.41
N THR A 59 14.33 16.99 -15.36
CA THR A 59 13.32 17.20 -16.41
C THR A 59 11.87 17.06 -15.88
N GLN A 60 11.65 16.30 -14.83
CA GLN A 60 10.34 16.00 -14.25
C GLN A 60 10.08 16.72 -12.94
N LYS A 61 11.13 17.17 -12.26
CA LYS A 61 11.10 17.79 -10.93
C LYS A 61 10.07 18.91 -10.82
N ASN A 62 10.16 19.91 -11.68
CA ASN A 62 9.27 21.07 -11.64
C ASN A 62 7.80 20.68 -11.84
N THR A 63 7.54 19.73 -12.75
CA THR A 63 6.18 19.24 -12.99
C THR A 63 5.66 18.47 -11.77
N CYS A 64 6.48 17.62 -11.15
CA CYS A 64 6.11 16.89 -9.94
C CYS A 64 5.81 17.83 -8.77
N LEU A 65 6.67 18.81 -8.53
CA LEU A 65 6.48 19.79 -7.46
C LEU A 65 5.20 20.62 -7.69
N ALA A 66 4.99 21.11 -8.92
CA ALA A 66 3.77 21.86 -9.24
C ALA A 66 2.49 21.06 -9.00
N VAL A 67 2.49 19.76 -9.33
CA VAL A 67 1.33 18.89 -9.04
C VAL A 67 1.16 18.67 -7.53
N GLN A 68 2.26 18.50 -6.78
CA GLN A 68 2.20 18.38 -5.32
C GLN A 68 1.62 19.66 -4.69
N ASP A 69 2.07 20.83 -5.11
CA ASP A 69 1.59 22.12 -4.63
C ASP A 69 0.09 22.30 -4.90
N ILE A 70 -0.36 21.99 -6.12
CA ILE A 70 -1.78 22.05 -6.48
C ILE A 70 -2.61 21.10 -5.62
N CYS A 71 -2.15 19.85 -5.44
CA CYS A 71 -2.88 18.88 -4.62
C CYS A 71 -2.93 19.31 -3.15
N LEU A 72 -1.81 19.76 -2.59
CA LEU A 72 -1.74 20.17 -1.19
C LEU A 72 -2.60 21.42 -0.94
N ARG A 73 -2.54 22.42 -1.82
CA ARG A 73 -3.39 23.62 -1.76
C ARG A 73 -4.87 23.25 -1.69
N GLN A 74 -5.31 22.33 -2.56
CA GLN A 74 -6.71 21.92 -2.59
C GLN A 74 -7.12 21.10 -1.37
N LEU A 75 -6.21 20.26 -0.84
CA LEU A 75 -6.43 19.53 0.40
C LEU A 75 -6.59 20.49 1.59
N LEU A 76 -5.76 21.54 1.69
CA LEU A 76 -5.89 22.54 2.74
C LEU A 76 -7.23 23.29 2.65
N LEU A 77 -7.69 23.64 1.44
CA LEU A 77 -8.99 24.25 1.23
C LEU A 77 -10.15 23.35 1.68
N MET A 78 -10.09 22.05 1.37
CA MET A 78 -11.11 21.08 1.81
C MET A 78 -11.11 20.86 3.33
N LEU A 79 -9.95 20.91 3.97
CA LEU A 79 -9.79 20.72 5.41
C LEU A 79 -10.08 21.98 6.22
N HIS A 80 -9.99 23.16 5.62
CA HIS A 80 -10.09 24.44 6.33
C HIS A 80 -11.39 24.61 7.16
N PRO A 81 -12.57 24.19 6.69
CA PRO A 81 -13.79 24.27 7.50
C PRO A 81 -13.76 23.46 8.79
N PHE A 82 -12.91 22.44 8.88
CA PHE A 82 -12.81 21.53 10.03
C PHE A 82 -11.64 21.85 10.96
N ILE A 83 -10.52 22.27 10.40
CA ILE A 83 -9.28 22.55 11.15
C ILE A 83 -8.64 23.88 10.72
N PRO A 84 -9.35 25.02 10.91
CA PRO A 84 -8.97 26.31 10.33
C PRO A 84 -7.58 26.80 10.75
N PHE A 85 -7.20 26.63 12.01
CA PHE A 85 -5.94 27.18 12.52
C PHE A 85 -4.72 26.56 11.87
N ILE A 86 -4.67 25.24 11.75
CA ILE A 86 -3.50 24.56 11.16
C ILE A 86 -3.44 24.73 9.65
N THR A 87 -4.58 24.79 8.98
CA THR A 87 -4.62 25.02 7.53
C THR A 87 -4.22 26.44 7.17
N GLU A 88 -4.59 27.45 7.98
CA GLU A 88 -4.14 28.83 7.82
C GLU A 88 -2.63 28.96 8.03
N GLU A 89 -2.08 28.36 9.08
CA GLU A 89 -0.64 28.36 9.37
C GLU A 89 0.15 27.71 8.23
N LEU A 90 -0.30 26.56 7.74
CA LEU A 90 0.35 25.87 6.60
C LEU A 90 0.23 26.69 5.31
N TRP A 91 -0.91 27.32 5.06
CA TRP A 91 -1.13 28.16 3.90
C TRP A 91 -0.15 29.32 3.85
N SER A 92 0.00 30.04 4.97
CA SER A 92 0.94 31.13 5.13
C SER A 92 2.39 30.67 5.00
N THR A 93 2.76 29.57 5.69
CA THR A 93 4.13 29.04 5.70
C THR A 93 4.57 28.58 4.32
N LEU A 94 3.67 27.92 3.58
CA LEU A 94 3.92 27.40 2.22
C LEU A 94 3.81 28.52 1.16
N ARG A 95 3.39 29.71 1.53
CA ARG A 95 3.25 30.87 0.64
C ARG A 95 2.35 30.61 -0.57
N PHE A 96 1.22 29.93 -0.33
CA PHE A 96 0.25 29.67 -1.40
C PHE A 96 -0.49 30.94 -1.85
N SER A 97 -0.45 31.99 -1.07
CA SER A 97 -0.85 33.35 -1.45
C SER A 97 0.20 34.38 -1.07
N SER A 98 0.14 35.57 -1.64
CA SER A 98 1.05 36.67 -1.37
C SER A 98 0.76 37.42 -0.05
N GLY A 99 0.43 36.67 1.02
CA GLY A 99 0.13 37.22 2.35
C GLY A 99 -1.37 37.32 2.66
N GLU A 100 -2.21 36.79 1.79
CA GLU A 100 -3.66 36.69 2.02
C GLU A 100 -4.02 35.40 2.75
N SER A 101 -5.04 35.46 3.60
CA SER A 101 -5.60 34.30 4.30
C SER A 101 -6.19 33.29 3.30
N ILE A 102 -6.24 32.02 3.70
CA ILE A 102 -6.94 30.95 2.95
C ILE A 102 -8.42 31.33 2.71
N GLU A 103 -9.01 32.12 3.58
CA GLU A 103 -10.38 32.63 3.43
C GLU A 103 -10.58 33.56 2.22
N SER A 104 -9.52 34.23 1.76
CA SER A 104 -9.57 35.09 0.57
C SER A 104 -9.72 34.32 -0.74
N GLU A 105 -9.42 33.01 -0.71
CA GLU A 105 -9.58 32.09 -1.84
C GLU A 105 -11.04 31.65 -2.05
N LYS A 106 -11.99 32.15 -1.23
CA LYS A 106 -13.41 31.84 -1.43
C LYS A 106 -13.86 32.36 -2.80
N PRO A 107 -14.47 31.50 -3.62
CA PRO A 107 -15.03 31.96 -4.88
C PRO A 107 -16.15 33.00 -4.58
N GLY A 108 -16.12 34.14 -5.32
CA GLY A 108 -17.14 35.16 -5.18
C GLY A 108 -18.55 34.66 -5.52
N ASP A 109 -19.56 35.40 -5.04
CA ASP A 109 -20.97 35.28 -5.44
C ASP A 109 -21.60 33.89 -5.39
N GLY A 110 -21.77 33.34 -4.17
CA GLY A 110 -22.60 32.17 -3.92
C GLY A 110 -22.00 30.83 -4.36
N LYS A 111 -20.79 30.83 -4.85
CA LYS A 111 -20.04 29.60 -5.15
C LYS A 111 -19.34 29.09 -3.90
N THR A 112 -19.31 27.78 -3.73
CA THR A 112 -18.58 27.12 -2.66
C THR A 112 -17.11 26.90 -3.04
N ILE A 113 -16.26 26.61 -2.07
CA ILE A 113 -14.88 26.14 -2.33
C ILE A 113 -14.90 24.90 -3.23
N LEU A 114 -15.89 24.03 -3.06
CA LEU A 114 -16.08 22.83 -3.91
C LEU A 114 -16.33 23.20 -5.39
N ASP A 115 -17.12 24.24 -5.66
CA ASP A 115 -17.37 24.74 -7.03
C ASP A 115 -16.05 25.24 -7.67
N ALA A 116 -15.20 25.92 -6.89
CA ALA A 116 -13.90 26.40 -7.37
C ALA A 116 -12.94 25.24 -7.65
N LEU A 117 -12.96 24.20 -6.84
CA LEU A 117 -12.12 23.01 -7.01
C LEU A 117 -12.58 22.15 -8.20
N GLN A 118 -13.88 22.16 -8.53
CA GLN A 118 -14.44 21.44 -9.68
C GLN A 118 -14.19 22.16 -11.00
N SER A 119 -14.13 23.49 -11.01
CA SER A 119 -14.06 24.30 -12.23
C SER A 119 -12.74 24.19 -13.02
N GLY A 120 -11.70 23.56 -12.48
CA GLY A 120 -10.43 23.28 -13.15
C GLY A 120 -10.48 22.11 -14.14
N GLY A 121 -11.41 22.11 -15.07
CA GLY A 121 -11.79 21.00 -15.94
C GLY A 121 -10.70 20.37 -16.83
N ILE A 122 -9.90 19.47 -16.27
CA ILE A 122 -9.10 18.52 -17.06
C ILE A 122 -9.99 17.31 -17.37
N ALA A 123 -10.07 16.90 -18.63
CA ALA A 123 -10.81 15.68 -19.01
C ALA A 123 -10.27 14.48 -18.22
N LEU A 124 -11.19 13.73 -17.59
CA LEU A 124 -10.86 12.55 -16.82
C LEU A 124 -10.30 11.46 -17.73
N ASP A 125 -9.08 11.03 -17.48
CA ASP A 125 -8.48 9.88 -18.17
C ASP A 125 -8.81 8.60 -17.39
N GLN A 126 -9.94 8.00 -17.74
CA GLN A 126 -10.44 6.76 -17.13
C GLN A 126 -9.49 5.58 -17.35
N SER A 127 -8.75 5.57 -18.47
CA SER A 127 -7.78 4.51 -18.73
C SER A 127 -6.56 4.61 -17.82
N ALA A 128 -6.07 5.82 -17.60
CA ALA A 128 -5.01 6.09 -16.65
C ALA A 128 -5.41 5.74 -15.20
N LEU A 129 -6.65 6.03 -14.82
CA LEU A 129 -7.18 5.64 -13.51
C LEU A 129 -7.21 4.12 -13.35
N LYS A 130 -7.74 3.40 -14.34
CA LYS A 130 -7.79 1.94 -14.30
C LYS A 130 -6.41 1.34 -14.18
N GLU A 131 -5.46 1.76 -15.02
CA GLU A 131 -4.07 1.30 -14.98
C GLU A 131 -3.44 1.57 -13.61
N MET A 132 -3.65 2.75 -13.03
CA MET A 132 -3.11 3.10 -11.72
C MET A 132 -3.72 2.28 -10.58
N ASN A 133 -5.02 1.99 -10.63
CA ASN A 133 -5.67 1.11 -9.66
C ASN A 133 -5.07 -0.30 -9.72
N GLU A 134 -4.85 -0.83 -10.92
CA GLU A 134 -4.21 -2.14 -11.12
C GLU A 134 -2.77 -2.15 -10.58
N VAL A 135 -2.02 -1.06 -10.78
CA VAL A 135 -0.66 -0.90 -10.20
C VAL A 135 -0.70 -0.84 -8.68
N ARG A 136 -1.65 -0.11 -8.08
CA ARG A 136 -1.80 -0.03 -6.61
C ARG A 136 -2.15 -1.40 -6.02
N GLU A 137 -3.07 -2.11 -6.66
CA GLU A 137 -3.43 -3.46 -6.25
C GLU A 137 -2.23 -4.40 -6.32
N LEU A 138 -1.49 -4.39 -7.43
CA LEU A 138 -0.25 -5.14 -7.59
C LEU A 138 0.74 -4.84 -6.46
N VAL A 139 1.04 -3.57 -6.18
CA VAL A 139 1.97 -3.17 -5.12
C VAL A 139 1.50 -3.66 -3.75
N THR A 140 0.21 -3.56 -3.46
CA THR A 140 -0.37 -4.05 -2.21
C THR A 140 -0.18 -5.55 -2.06
N GLN A 141 -0.44 -6.31 -3.11
CA GLN A 141 -0.29 -7.76 -3.12
C GLN A 141 1.19 -8.19 -3.06
N LEU A 142 2.11 -7.48 -3.73
CA LEU A 142 3.55 -7.75 -3.63
C LEU A 142 4.07 -7.48 -2.20
N ARG A 143 3.59 -6.42 -1.54
CA ARG A 143 3.92 -6.14 -0.12
C ARG A 143 3.37 -7.22 0.81
N ALA A 144 2.14 -7.69 0.58
CA ALA A 144 1.54 -8.76 1.35
C ALA A 144 2.34 -10.07 1.20
N LEU A 145 2.71 -10.43 -0.03
CA LEU A 145 3.54 -11.62 -0.30
C LEU A 145 4.91 -11.52 0.40
N LYS A 146 5.53 -10.33 0.42
CA LYS A 146 6.77 -10.10 1.18
C LYS A 146 6.54 -10.25 2.69
N ALA A 147 5.41 -9.75 3.20
CA ALA A 147 5.09 -9.85 4.63
C ALA A 147 4.85 -11.29 5.07
N GLU A 148 4.13 -12.07 4.30
CA GLU A 148 3.89 -13.52 4.52
C GLU A 148 5.21 -14.30 4.60
N ARG A 149 6.23 -13.85 3.86
CA ARG A 149 7.57 -14.46 3.86
C ARG A 149 8.55 -13.77 4.84
N ASN A 150 8.07 -12.88 5.72
CA ASN A 150 8.90 -12.09 6.63
C ASN A 150 9.99 -11.25 5.96
N LEU A 151 9.76 -10.82 4.73
CA LEU A 151 10.70 -10.07 3.89
C LEU A 151 10.31 -8.58 3.75
N SER A 152 9.40 -8.06 4.59
CA SER A 152 8.84 -6.72 4.49
C SER A 152 9.89 -5.61 4.44
N SER A 153 10.95 -5.71 5.23
CA SER A 153 12.03 -4.72 5.29
C SER A 153 13.12 -4.93 4.22
N ASN A 154 13.15 -6.08 3.55
CA ASN A 154 14.17 -6.38 2.56
C ASN A 154 13.84 -5.68 1.23
N ARG A 155 14.71 -4.79 0.78
CA ARG A 155 14.59 -4.04 -0.48
C ARG A 155 15.37 -4.67 -1.65
N ASN A 156 16.15 -5.72 -1.40
CA ASN A 156 16.96 -6.39 -2.43
C ASN A 156 16.24 -7.56 -3.10
N ILE A 157 14.94 -7.68 -2.91
CA ILE A 157 14.12 -8.75 -3.46
C ILE A 157 13.75 -8.44 -4.89
N ALA A 158 13.89 -9.45 -5.76
CA ALA A 158 13.40 -9.40 -7.12
C ALA A 158 12.08 -10.17 -7.27
N PHE A 159 11.31 -9.76 -8.26
CA PHE A 159 10.14 -10.50 -8.73
C PHE A 159 10.31 -10.83 -10.22
N SER A 160 9.82 -11.96 -10.64
CA SER A 160 9.59 -12.25 -12.04
C SER A 160 8.10 -12.24 -12.36
N PHE A 161 7.70 -11.96 -13.60
CA PHE A 161 6.29 -11.97 -13.97
C PHE A 161 6.05 -12.48 -15.39
N VAL A 162 4.89 -13.07 -15.59
CA VAL A 162 4.33 -13.47 -16.87
C VAL A 162 3.07 -12.66 -17.14
N ALA A 163 3.02 -11.98 -18.27
CA ALA A 163 1.85 -11.22 -18.72
C ALA A 163 1.82 -11.14 -20.24
N ASN A 164 0.62 -10.90 -20.82
CA ASN A 164 0.48 -10.54 -22.23
C ASN A 164 1.11 -9.16 -22.52
N ASP A 165 1.37 -8.84 -23.79
CA ASP A 165 2.12 -7.66 -24.17
C ASP A 165 1.51 -6.35 -23.64
N PRO A 166 0.20 -6.05 -23.74
CA PRO A 166 -0.35 -4.81 -23.20
C PRO A 166 -0.14 -4.64 -21.70
N LYS A 167 -0.25 -5.72 -20.92
CA LYS A 167 -0.03 -5.69 -19.47
C LYS A 167 1.45 -5.58 -19.13
N ALA A 168 2.31 -6.26 -19.88
CA ALA A 168 3.76 -6.17 -19.72
C ALA A 168 4.26 -4.75 -19.99
N GLU A 169 3.74 -4.07 -21.00
CA GLU A 169 4.04 -2.67 -21.26
C GLU A 169 3.55 -1.75 -20.15
N ALA A 170 2.35 -2.00 -19.58
CA ALA A 170 1.85 -1.24 -18.44
C ALA A 170 2.74 -1.42 -17.20
N VAL A 171 3.20 -2.62 -16.89
CA VAL A 171 4.19 -2.88 -15.83
C VAL A 171 5.47 -2.10 -16.11
N GLN A 172 5.98 -2.14 -17.33
CA GLN A 172 7.22 -1.44 -17.70
C GLN A 172 7.11 0.09 -17.59
N ARG A 173 5.99 0.68 -18.04
CA ARG A 173 5.73 2.13 -17.88
C ARG A 173 5.71 2.57 -16.41
N ASN A 174 5.26 1.71 -15.52
CA ASN A 174 5.14 1.98 -14.09
C ASN A 174 6.25 1.35 -13.25
N LEU A 175 7.29 0.77 -13.87
CA LEU A 175 8.31 -0.03 -13.20
C LEU A 175 8.96 0.70 -12.03
N THR A 176 9.41 1.94 -12.22
CA THR A 176 10.05 2.75 -11.16
C THR A 176 9.12 2.95 -9.95
N SER A 177 7.83 3.18 -10.21
CA SER A 177 6.82 3.34 -9.17
C SER A 177 6.59 2.03 -8.43
N ILE A 178 6.51 0.91 -9.15
CA ILE A 178 6.33 -0.44 -8.56
C ILE A 178 7.54 -0.79 -7.69
N LEU A 179 8.77 -0.61 -8.19
CA LEU A 179 9.99 -0.91 -7.45
C LEU A 179 10.09 -0.11 -6.15
N SER A 180 9.89 1.20 -6.21
CA SER A 180 10.01 2.07 -5.05
C SER A 180 8.94 1.78 -4.00
N THR A 181 7.69 1.60 -4.41
CA THR A 181 6.56 1.41 -3.50
C THR A 181 6.44 -0.03 -2.98
N ALA A 182 6.71 -1.05 -3.79
CA ALA A 182 6.78 -2.44 -3.31
C ALA A 182 8.06 -2.73 -2.52
N GLY A 183 9.07 -1.85 -2.58
CA GLY A 183 10.37 -2.08 -1.97
C GLY A 183 11.06 -3.29 -2.59
N ALA A 184 11.13 -3.34 -3.91
CA ALA A 184 11.79 -4.38 -4.69
C ALA A 184 13.01 -3.83 -5.43
N SER A 185 13.99 -4.70 -5.70
CA SER A 185 15.18 -4.36 -6.49
C SER A 185 14.96 -4.51 -7.99
N ALA A 186 14.13 -5.47 -8.39
CA ALA A 186 13.83 -5.75 -9.80
C ALA A 186 12.45 -6.38 -9.96
N VAL A 187 11.85 -6.16 -11.14
CA VAL A 187 10.66 -6.85 -11.62
C VAL A 187 10.91 -7.23 -13.08
N ASN A 188 11.18 -8.51 -13.34
CA ASN A 188 11.65 -9.00 -14.62
C ASN A 188 10.56 -9.78 -15.35
N ARG A 189 10.31 -9.45 -16.61
CA ARG A 189 9.43 -10.27 -17.45
C ARG A 189 10.12 -11.58 -17.81
N VAL A 190 9.38 -12.70 -17.64
CA VAL A 190 9.83 -14.02 -18.06
C VAL A 190 8.83 -14.63 -19.05
N ALA A 191 9.30 -15.50 -19.93
CA ALA A 191 8.47 -16.14 -20.96
C ALA A 191 7.55 -17.20 -20.35
N GLU A 192 8.06 -17.94 -19.35
CA GLU A 192 7.35 -19.03 -18.69
C GLU A 192 7.40 -18.89 -17.18
N ALA A 193 6.39 -19.43 -16.52
CA ALA A 193 6.30 -19.43 -15.07
C ALA A 193 7.43 -20.28 -14.45
N PRO A 194 8.14 -19.76 -13.43
CA PRO A 194 9.14 -20.55 -12.71
C PRO A 194 8.50 -21.77 -12.05
N GLN A 195 9.14 -22.94 -12.20
CA GLN A 195 8.62 -24.18 -11.60
C GLN A 195 8.79 -24.16 -10.07
N GLY A 196 7.76 -24.64 -9.36
CA GLY A 196 7.80 -24.80 -7.91
C GLY A 196 7.64 -23.50 -7.11
N ILE A 197 7.43 -22.36 -7.76
CA ILE A 197 7.16 -21.08 -7.08
C ILE A 197 5.68 -20.74 -7.22
N PRO A 198 4.95 -20.53 -6.10
CA PRO A 198 3.56 -20.12 -6.13
C PRO A 198 3.37 -18.79 -6.89
N ALA A 199 2.38 -18.77 -7.78
CA ALA A 199 2.03 -17.57 -8.53
C ALA A 199 1.15 -16.64 -7.71
N LEU A 200 1.51 -15.37 -7.63
CA LEU A 200 0.63 -14.29 -7.22
C LEU A 200 -0.13 -13.80 -8.46
N VAL A 201 -1.40 -14.18 -8.57
CA VAL A 201 -2.24 -13.79 -9.73
C VAL A 201 -2.85 -12.42 -9.48
N THR A 202 -2.58 -11.48 -10.39
CA THR A 202 -3.03 -10.09 -10.32
C THR A 202 -3.70 -9.65 -11.61
N PRO A 203 -4.43 -8.53 -11.65
CA PRO A 203 -4.93 -7.97 -12.91
C PRO A 203 -3.84 -7.66 -13.94
N MET A 204 -2.61 -7.40 -13.50
CA MET A 204 -1.47 -7.07 -14.36
C MET A 204 -0.66 -8.31 -14.82
N GLY A 205 -0.98 -9.50 -14.34
CA GLY A 205 -0.31 -10.75 -14.70
C GLY A 205 -0.03 -11.62 -13.48
N SER A 206 0.72 -12.70 -13.70
CA SER A 206 1.17 -13.61 -12.65
C SER A 206 2.58 -13.24 -12.21
N PHE A 207 2.75 -12.96 -10.93
CA PHE A 207 4.03 -12.56 -10.34
C PHE A 207 4.58 -13.68 -9.45
N PHE A 208 5.90 -13.79 -9.42
CA PHE A 208 6.63 -14.82 -8.69
C PHE A 208 7.74 -14.15 -7.88
N LEU A 209 7.84 -14.50 -6.61
CA LEU A 209 8.90 -14.02 -5.75
C LEU A 209 10.20 -14.77 -6.07
N ASP A 210 11.24 -14.03 -6.48
CA ASP A 210 12.55 -14.63 -6.72
C ASP A 210 13.35 -14.66 -5.40
N LEU A 211 13.43 -15.84 -4.82
CA LEU A 211 14.18 -16.08 -3.57
C LEU A 211 15.70 -16.24 -3.79
N THR A 212 16.16 -16.27 -5.03
CA THR A 212 17.58 -16.44 -5.35
C THR A 212 18.35 -15.11 -5.36
N VAL A 213 17.64 -13.99 -5.46
CA VAL A 213 18.21 -12.65 -5.53
C VAL A 213 17.94 -11.87 -4.25
N GLY A 214 19.00 -11.41 -3.60
CA GLY A 214 18.90 -10.48 -2.47
C GLY A 214 18.47 -11.08 -1.14
N VAL A 215 18.28 -12.38 -1.07
CA VAL A 215 18.08 -13.09 0.19
C VAL A 215 19.43 -13.67 0.64
N ASP A 216 19.91 -13.27 1.80
CA ASP A 216 20.99 -14.00 2.45
C ASP A 216 20.40 -15.35 2.89
N LEU A 217 20.53 -16.33 2.02
CA LEU A 217 20.00 -17.70 2.24
C LEU A 217 20.56 -18.29 3.54
N SER A 218 21.75 -17.89 3.98
CA SER A 218 22.35 -18.39 5.21
C SER A 218 21.67 -17.75 6.44
N ALA A 219 21.40 -16.45 6.40
CA ALA A 219 20.67 -15.74 7.44
C ALA A 219 19.20 -16.20 7.53
N GLU A 220 18.55 -16.44 6.39
CA GLU A 220 17.19 -16.93 6.35
C GLU A 220 17.06 -18.38 6.83
N LYS A 221 18.02 -19.25 6.47
CA LYS A 221 18.11 -20.61 7.02
C LYS A 221 18.28 -20.59 8.54
N ALA A 222 19.17 -19.73 9.06
CA ALA A 222 19.38 -19.59 10.48
C ALA A 222 18.12 -19.06 11.20
N ARG A 223 17.40 -18.12 10.58
CA ARG A 223 16.14 -17.59 11.11
C ARG A 223 15.06 -18.67 11.18
N LEU A 224 14.82 -19.38 10.06
CA LEU A 224 13.84 -20.48 9.99
C LEU A 224 14.18 -21.59 10.98
N ALA A 225 15.45 -21.98 11.09
CA ALA A 225 15.90 -22.99 12.06
C ALA A 225 15.62 -22.58 13.51
N LYS A 226 15.84 -21.28 13.84
CA LYS A 226 15.54 -20.74 15.16
C LYS A 226 14.03 -20.72 15.45
N GLU A 227 13.21 -20.36 14.46
CA GLU A 227 11.76 -20.30 14.57
C GLU A 227 11.15 -21.71 14.72
N ILE A 228 11.64 -22.69 13.93
CA ILE A 228 11.31 -24.10 14.07
C ILE A 228 11.61 -24.58 15.50
N GLY A 229 12.82 -24.32 16.02
CA GLY A 229 13.18 -24.71 17.37
C GLY A 229 12.34 -24.04 18.47
N ASN A 230 11.85 -22.82 18.25
CA ASN A 230 10.91 -22.17 19.17
C ASN A 230 9.51 -22.79 19.12
N LEU A 231 8.99 -23.08 17.91
CA LEU A 231 7.70 -23.72 17.72
C LEU A 231 7.67 -25.13 18.32
N GLU A 232 8.74 -25.91 18.13
CA GLU A 232 8.89 -27.23 18.75
C GLU A 232 8.80 -27.16 20.29
N LYS A 233 9.47 -26.19 20.92
CA LYS A 233 9.38 -25.98 22.37
C LYS A 233 7.97 -25.61 22.83
N ILE A 234 7.28 -24.74 22.08
CA ILE A 234 5.91 -24.33 22.38
C ILE A 234 4.95 -25.53 22.26
N ILE A 235 5.06 -26.30 21.17
CA ILE A 235 4.29 -27.52 20.92
C ILE A 235 4.49 -28.50 22.07
N GLN A 236 5.75 -28.78 22.42
CA GLN A 236 6.07 -29.70 23.53
C GLN A 236 5.48 -29.20 24.85
N SER A 237 5.54 -27.90 25.15
CA SER A 237 4.93 -27.33 26.35
C SER A 237 3.41 -27.50 26.37
N ILE A 238 2.73 -27.35 25.24
CA ILE A 238 1.28 -27.52 25.14
C ILE A 238 0.92 -29.01 25.25
N GLU A 239 1.65 -29.90 24.62
CA GLU A 239 1.45 -31.35 24.70
C GLU A 239 1.62 -31.86 26.12
N VAL A 240 2.63 -31.41 26.86
CA VAL A 240 2.81 -31.72 28.27
C VAL A 240 1.62 -31.25 29.11
N LYS A 241 1.11 -30.05 28.84
CA LYS A 241 -0.10 -29.55 29.54
C LYS A 241 -1.34 -30.39 29.20
N LEU A 242 -1.53 -30.77 27.97
CA LEU A 242 -2.66 -31.57 27.50
C LEU A 242 -2.52 -33.06 27.88
N SER A 243 -1.35 -33.56 28.25
CA SER A 243 -1.14 -34.91 28.76
C SER A 243 -1.40 -35.00 30.29
N ASN A 244 -1.45 -33.85 30.99
CA ASN A 244 -1.69 -33.80 32.41
C ASN A 244 -3.20 -33.96 32.73
N GLN A 245 -3.58 -35.14 33.23
CA GLN A 245 -4.98 -35.45 33.59
C GLN A 245 -5.55 -34.48 34.62
N ALA A 246 -4.75 -33.97 35.57
CA ALA A 246 -5.22 -33.03 36.57
C ALA A 246 -5.58 -31.66 35.88
N PHE A 247 -4.82 -31.24 34.89
CA PHE A 247 -5.14 -30.05 34.09
C PHE A 247 -6.45 -30.25 33.33
N ILE A 248 -6.60 -31.36 32.62
CA ILE A 248 -7.81 -31.62 31.79
C ILE A 248 -9.07 -31.70 32.65
N SER A 249 -8.99 -32.28 33.88
CA SER A 249 -10.16 -32.48 34.74
C SER A 249 -10.52 -31.21 35.56
N GLN A 250 -9.59 -30.30 35.82
CA GLN A 250 -9.81 -29.14 36.69
C GLN A 250 -9.94 -27.83 35.91
N ALA A 251 -9.39 -27.76 34.70
CA ALA A 251 -9.47 -26.55 33.89
C ALA A 251 -10.83 -26.39 33.22
N PRO A 252 -11.33 -25.14 33.05
CA PRO A 252 -12.53 -24.87 32.28
C PRO A 252 -12.42 -25.43 30.85
N PRO A 253 -13.53 -26.03 30.30
CA PRO A 253 -13.50 -26.64 28.97
C PRO A 253 -12.96 -25.74 27.88
N GLN A 254 -13.26 -24.43 27.94
CA GLN A 254 -12.78 -23.41 26.99
C GLN A 254 -11.27 -23.27 27.02
N VAL A 255 -10.61 -23.45 28.15
CA VAL A 255 -9.15 -23.35 28.28
C VAL A 255 -8.45 -24.58 27.65
N VAL A 256 -9.05 -25.75 27.83
CA VAL A 256 -8.56 -27.01 27.23
C VAL A 256 -8.72 -26.97 25.72
N GLU A 257 -9.88 -26.50 25.25
CA GLU A 257 -10.14 -26.33 23.80
C GLU A 257 -9.24 -25.27 23.17
N GLY A 258 -9.02 -24.15 23.85
CA GLY A 258 -8.06 -23.14 23.44
C GLY A 258 -6.63 -23.68 23.30
N ALA A 259 -6.19 -24.53 24.25
CA ALA A 259 -4.89 -25.17 24.17
C ALA A 259 -4.78 -26.17 22.99
N ARG A 260 -5.86 -26.91 22.68
CA ARG A 260 -5.89 -27.77 21.49
C ARG A 260 -5.82 -27.01 20.20
N ASN A 261 -6.56 -25.91 20.08
CA ASN A 261 -6.53 -25.05 18.90
C ASN A 261 -5.14 -24.42 18.69
N GLN A 262 -4.49 -23.96 19.77
CA GLN A 262 -3.11 -23.48 19.72
C GLN A 262 -2.12 -24.56 19.28
N LEU A 263 -2.32 -25.82 19.69
CA LEU A 263 -1.48 -26.93 19.27
C LEU A 263 -1.57 -27.12 17.76
N ILE A 264 -2.79 -27.18 17.22
CA ILE A 264 -3.04 -27.36 15.77
C ILE A 264 -2.43 -26.19 14.99
N GLU A 265 -2.63 -24.96 15.43
CA GLU A 265 -2.08 -23.77 14.76
C GLU A 265 -0.55 -23.77 14.75
N ASN A 266 0.09 -24.11 15.87
CA ASN A 266 1.56 -24.15 15.93
C ASN A 266 2.14 -25.34 15.14
N GLN A 267 1.46 -26.46 15.06
CA GLN A 267 1.85 -27.59 14.22
C GLN A 267 1.79 -27.22 12.74
N SER A 268 0.73 -26.55 12.27
CA SER A 268 0.63 -26.06 10.89
C SER A 268 1.76 -25.08 10.56
N LYS A 269 2.05 -24.12 11.44
CA LYS A 269 3.17 -23.19 11.28
C LYS A 269 4.54 -23.89 11.26
N LEU A 270 4.69 -24.96 12.05
CA LEU A 270 5.91 -25.76 12.07
C LEU A 270 6.13 -26.46 10.73
N GLU A 271 5.09 -27.10 10.17
CA GLU A 271 5.15 -27.75 8.85
C GLU A 271 5.48 -26.74 7.74
N GLU A 272 4.82 -25.57 7.71
CA GLU A 272 5.07 -24.51 6.74
C GLU A 272 6.54 -24.04 6.79
N ASN A 273 7.11 -23.82 8.00
CA ASN A 273 8.48 -23.39 8.15
C ASN A 273 9.49 -24.48 7.78
N GLN A 274 9.19 -25.75 8.04
CA GLN A 274 10.02 -26.89 7.64
C GLN A 274 10.04 -27.06 6.12
N GLU A 275 8.89 -26.90 5.44
CA GLU A 275 8.83 -26.91 3.97
C GLU A 275 9.60 -25.74 3.36
N ALA A 276 9.46 -24.53 3.93
CA ALA A 276 10.23 -23.37 3.50
C ALA A 276 11.75 -23.59 3.66
N LEU A 277 12.17 -24.19 4.77
CA LEU A 277 13.60 -24.51 5.00
C LEU A 277 14.11 -25.56 4.00
N LYS A 278 13.32 -26.55 3.66
CA LYS A 278 13.67 -27.56 2.62
C LYS A 278 13.80 -26.89 1.24
N ALA A 279 12.85 -26.03 0.86
CA ALA A 279 12.87 -25.33 -0.43
C ALA A 279 14.10 -24.43 -0.61
N ILE A 280 14.61 -23.83 0.49
CA ILE A 280 15.81 -22.97 0.47
C ILE A 280 17.10 -23.80 0.54
N SER A 281 17.02 -25.06 0.95
CA SER A 281 18.18 -25.94 1.17
C SER A 281 18.47 -26.86 -0.02
N SER A 282 17.51 -27.03 -0.91
CA SER A 282 17.67 -27.74 -2.20
C SER A 282 18.12 -26.78 -3.30
#